data_6e603da95dfb07b7d25ddce0e1e6bc00
#
_entry.id   6e603da95dfb07b7d25ddce0e1e6bc00
#
_cell.length_a   1.000
_cell.length_b   1.000
_cell.length_c   1.000
_cell.angle_alpha   90.00
_cell.angle_beta   90.00
_cell.angle_gamma   90.00
#
_symmetry.space_group_name_H-M   'P 1'
#
loop_
_entity.id
_entity.type
_entity.pdbx_description
1 polymer ?
#
loop_
_entity_poly.entity_id
_entity_poly.type
_entity_poly.pdbx_seq_one_letter_code
_entity_poly.pdbx_strand_id
1 'polypeptide(L)'
;MPFVAFPFEPRYVLSIVFVSLYVSVTAVVLSTLASVPLAIAVGFADFRGKRLVTSIINTGMGFPSVVVGLLVLVTLSNSGPLGHLELVFTKKAMIISQFVLATPPITGITLAAVTGVREDVRDAAFALGGTRTDVALTVVKQARYGIATAVLAGFGRAISEVGSVLIVGGNIAGAGGVSKTRTLTTAIRLEARQGRYELALVLGAVLVAVVLAVNAVVVRLGDSKTWTGGGLR
;
A
#
# COMPACT_ATOMS: atom_id res chain seq x y z
N MET A 1 -6.46 -25.54 -32.46
CA MET A 1 -5.98 -24.32 -31.78
C MET A 1 -4.60 -24.66 -31.23
N PRO A 2 -3.51 -24.09 -31.74
CA PRO A 2 -2.20 -24.33 -31.14
C PRO A 2 -2.19 -23.74 -29.75
N PHE A 3 -1.79 -24.52 -28.75
CA PHE A 3 -1.44 -24.05 -27.42
C PHE A 3 -0.45 -22.88 -27.60
N VAL A 4 -0.87 -21.70 -27.20
CA VAL A 4 0.00 -20.52 -27.19
C VAL A 4 1.15 -20.86 -26.26
N ALA A 5 2.30 -21.20 -26.81
CA ALA A 5 3.52 -21.35 -26.05
C ALA A 5 3.70 -20.02 -25.31
N PHE A 6 3.77 -20.05 -23.98
CA PHE A 6 4.02 -18.87 -23.16
C PHE A 6 5.29 -18.19 -23.67
N PRO A 7 5.21 -17.00 -24.27
CA PRO A 7 6.35 -16.38 -24.95
C PRO A 7 7.34 -15.73 -23.96
N PHE A 8 7.16 -15.95 -22.67
CA PHE A 8 8.08 -15.53 -21.63
C PHE A 8 8.71 -16.72 -20.94
N GLU A 9 10.01 -16.65 -20.72
CA GLU A 9 10.65 -17.54 -19.78
C GLU A 9 9.96 -17.40 -18.41
N PRO A 10 9.55 -18.51 -17.76
CA PRO A 10 8.88 -18.47 -16.47
C PRO A 10 9.66 -17.67 -15.41
N ARG A 11 11.00 -17.69 -15.51
CA ARG A 11 11.90 -16.91 -14.65
C ARG A 11 11.69 -15.40 -14.77
N TYR A 12 11.43 -14.90 -15.97
CA TYR A 12 11.17 -13.48 -16.19
C TYR A 12 9.87 -13.03 -15.54
N VAL A 13 8.77 -13.77 -15.74
CA VAL A 13 7.46 -13.46 -15.13
C VAL A 13 7.56 -13.51 -13.61
N LEU A 14 8.19 -14.56 -13.07
CA LEU A 14 8.39 -14.68 -11.61
C LEU A 14 9.23 -13.52 -11.06
N SER A 15 10.24 -13.05 -11.77
CA SER A 15 11.04 -11.92 -11.33
C SER A 15 10.25 -10.61 -11.29
N ILE A 16 9.35 -10.39 -12.26
CA ILE A 16 8.45 -9.23 -12.28
C ILE A 16 7.46 -9.30 -11.11
N VAL A 17 6.86 -10.46 -10.87
CA VAL A 17 5.97 -10.70 -9.71
C VAL A 17 6.71 -10.42 -8.41
N PHE A 18 7.91 -10.96 -8.27
CA PHE A 18 8.74 -10.75 -7.07
C PHE A 18 9.07 -9.28 -6.86
N VAL A 19 9.49 -8.54 -7.90
CA VAL A 19 9.78 -7.10 -7.79
C VAL A 19 8.53 -6.33 -7.41
N SER A 20 7.37 -6.64 -8.00
CA SER A 20 6.10 -6.00 -7.68
C SER A 20 5.72 -6.20 -6.22
N LEU A 21 5.74 -7.44 -5.75
CA LEU A 21 5.42 -7.77 -4.35
C LEU A 21 6.44 -7.17 -3.39
N TYR A 22 7.74 -7.33 -3.66
CA TYR A 22 8.79 -6.79 -2.80
C TYR A 22 8.65 -5.29 -2.58
N VAL A 23 8.47 -4.53 -3.67
CA VAL A 23 8.35 -3.07 -3.60
C VAL A 23 7.05 -2.66 -2.91
N SER A 24 5.90 -3.25 -3.31
CA SER A 24 4.60 -2.86 -2.76
C SER A 24 4.42 -3.28 -1.31
N VAL A 25 4.79 -4.51 -0.95
CA VAL A 25 4.69 -5.00 0.44
C VAL A 25 5.60 -4.20 1.36
N THR A 26 6.86 -3.96 0.96
CA THR A 26 7.79 -3.18 1.77
C THR A 26 7.27 -1.75 1.98
N ALA A 27 6.80 -1.09 0.93
CA ALA A 27 6.22 0.25 1.02
C ALA A 27 5.00 0.29 1.95
N VAL A 28 4.09 -0.68 1.83
CA VAL A 28 2.87 -0.77 2.66
C VAL A 28 3.20 -1.06 4.11
N VAL A 29 4.16 -1.95 4.39
CA VAL A 29 4.60 -2.21 5.77
C VAL A 29 5.16 -0.94 6.40
N LEU A 30 6.06 -0.24 5.72
CA LEU A 30 6.61 1.03 6.20
C LEU A 30 5.52 2.10 6.39
N SER A 31 4.60 2.21 5.40
CA SER A 31 3.47 3.14 5.51
C SER A 31 2.55 2.79 6.68
N THR A 32 2.28 1.50 6.92
CA THR A 32 1.44 1.05 8.03
C THR A 32 2.07 1.39 9.38
N LEU A 33 3.38 1.13 9.52
CA LEU A 33 4.14 1.44 10.73
C LEU A 33 4.15 2.94 11.05
N ALA A 34 4.13 3.81 10.04
CA ALA A 34 4.04 5.25 10.22
C ALA A 34 2.59 5.73 10.39
N SER A 35 1.67 5.24 9.56
CA SER A 35 0.30 5.73 9.45
C SER A 35 -0.59 5.34 10.63
N VAL A 36 -0.47 4.10 11.11
CA VAL A 36 -1.36 3.63 12.19
C VAL A 36 -1.12 4.40 13.49
N PRO A 37 0.12 4.56 13.98
CA PRO A 37 0.38 5.40 15.16
C PRO A 37 -0.04 6.86 14.94
N LEU A 38 0.23 7.43 13.75
CA LEU A 38 -0.17 8.79 13.42
C LEU A 38 -1.69 8.96 13.46
N ALA A 39 -2.44 8.04 12.85
CA ALA A 39 -3.89 8.08 12.84
C ALA A 39 -4.49 7.95 14.24
N ILE A 40 -3.92 7.09 15.09
CA ILE A 40 -4.30 6.94 16.48
C ILE A 40 -4.04 8.25 17.24
N ALA A 41 -2.84 8.80 17.12
CA ALA A 41 -2.47 10.06 17.78
C ALA A 41 -3.39 11.21 17.38
N VAL A 42 -3.68 11.39 16.09
CA VAL A 42 -4.61 12.41 15.57
C VAL A 42 -6.06 12.12 16.04
N GLY A 43 -6.46 10.85 16.08
CA GLY A 43 -7.81 10.45 16.52
C GLY A 43 -8.11 10.79 17.98
N PHE A 44 -7.14 10.58 18.85
CA PHE A 44 -7.27 10.84 20.30
C PHE A 44 -6.92 12.25 20.73
N ALA A 45 -6.12 12.97 19.96
CA ALA A 45 -5.71 14.31 20.32
C ALA A 45 -6.81 15.34 19.97
N ASP A 46 -7.07 16.26 20.93
CA ASP A 46 -7.86 17.46 20.69
C ASP A 46 -6.91 18.66 20.64
N PHE A 47 -6.68 19.18 19.43
CA PHE A 47 -5.79 20.29 19.19
C PHE A 47 -6.33 21.27 18.15
N ARG A 48 -5.89 22.52 18.25
CA ARG A 48 -6.20 23.54 17.24
C ARG A 48 -5.55 23.13 15.91
N GLY A 49 -6.35 23.00 14.83
CA GLY A 49 -5.86 22.57 13.52
C GLY A 49 -6.11 21.09 13.18
N LYS A 50 -6.74 20.30 14.05
CA LYS A 50 -7.12 18.91 13.78
C LYS A 50 -7.86 18.77 12.44
N ARG A 51 -8.80 19.70 12.15
CA ARG A 51 -9.54 19.73 10.88
C ARG A 51 -8.61 19.92 9.67
N LEU A 52 -7.60 20.78 9.80
CA LEU A 52 -6.62 21.02 8.73
C LEU A 52 -5.79 19.76 8.48
N VAL A 53 -5.27 19.13 9.53
CA VAL A 53 -4.50 17.88 9.42
C VAL A 53 -5.34 16.78 8.77
N THR A 54 -6.58 16.60 9.20
CA THR A 54 -7.50 15.63 8.59
C THR A 54 -7.78 15.95 7.12
N SER A 55 -7.96 17.24 6.78
CA SER A 55 -8.16 17.69 5.41
C SER A 55 -6.92 17.38 4.54
N ILE A 56 -5.71 17.60 5.03
CA ILE A 56 -4.46 17.28 4.33
C ILE A 56 -4.35 15.76 4.08
N ILE A 57 -4.65 14.95 5.09
CA ILE A 57 -4.65 13.47 4.97
C ILE A 57 -5.65 13.05 3.88
N ASN A 58 -6.87 13.56 3.92
CA ASN A 58 -7.92 13.21 2.95
C ASN A 58 -7.56 13.68 1.52
N THR A 59 -7.01 14.88 1.39
CA THR A 59 -6.53 15.41 0.09
C THR A 59 -5.40 14.54 -0.46
N GLY A 60 -4.51 14.06 0.40
CA GLY A 60 -3.41 13.17 0.04
C GLY A 60 -3.86 11.85 -0.60
N MET A 61 -5.07 11.35 -0.28
CA MET A 61 -5.62 10.15 -0.94
C MET A 61 -5.84 10.36 -2.45
N GLY A 62 -6.13 11.59 -2.87
CA GLY A 62 -6.37 11.96 -4.27
C GLY A 62 -5.13 12.45 -5.01
N PHE A 63 -3.94 12.42 -4.42
CA PHE A 63 -2.74 12.94 -5.08
C PHE A 63 -2.43 12.21 -6.38
N PRO A 64 -2.20 12.95 -7.48
CA PRO A 64 -1.78 12.37 -8.75
C PRO A 64 -0.44 11.66 -8.59
N SER A 65 -0.42 10.37 -8.86
CA SER A 65 0.77 9.54 -8.66
C SER A 65 1.97 9.99 -9.49
N VAL A 66 1.72 10.49 -10.69
CA VAL A 66 2.76 11.05 -11.58
C VAL A 66 3.46 12.24 -10.92
N VAL A 67 2.69 13.13 -10.26
CA VAL A 67 3.25 14.28 -9.55
C VAL A 67 4.12 13.83 -8.38
N VAL A 68 3.63 12.87 -7.59
CA VAL A 68 4.43 12.29 -6.48
C VAL A 68 5.70 11.64 -7.00
N GLY A 69 5.61 10.86 -8.09
CA GLY A 69 6.78 10.25 -8.73
C GLY A 69 7.80 11.29 -9.19
N LEU A 70 7.32 12.39 -9.77
CA LEU A 70 8.21 13.48 -10.21
C LEU A 70 8.88 14.18 -9.02
N LEU A 71 8.14 14.49 -7.96
CA LEU A 71 8.70 15.08 -6.74
C LEU A 71 9.77 14.18 -6.13
N VAL A 72 9.51 12.87 -6.01
CA VAL A 72 10.49 11.91 -5.51
C VAL A 72 11.69 11.83 -6.44
N LEU A 73 11.50 11.81 -7.76
CA LEU A 73 12.59 11.79 -8.73
C LEU A 73 13.49 13.04 -8.57
N VAL A 74 12.90 14.23 -8.54
CA VAL A 74 13.66 15.49 -8.39
C VAL A 74 14.41 15.51 -7.06
N THR A 75 13.79 15.03 -5.98
CA THR A 75 14.43 14.96 -4.66
C THR A 75 15.63 14.01 -4.63
N LEU A 76 15.54 12.88 -5.34
CA LEU A 76 16.56 11.82 -5.38
C LEU A 76 17.56 11.99 -6.54
N SER A 77 17.31 12.89 -7.49
CA SER A 77 18.22 13.14 -8.63
C SER A 77 19.55 13.72 -8.17
N ASN A 78 20.59 13.58 -8.99
CA ASN A 78 21.95 14.04 -8.67
C ASN A 78 22.01 15.53 -8.30
N SER A 79 21.12 16.35 -8.87
CA SER A 79 20.97 17.78 -8.54
C SER A 79 20.02 18.04 -7.37
N GLY A 80 19.36 17.02 -6.84
CA GLY A 80 18.40 17.12 -5.75
C GLY A 80 19.07 17.00 -4.37
N PRO A 81 18.33 17.34 -3.30
CA PRO A 81 18.87 17.35 -1.93
C PRO A 81 19.33 15.98 -1.43
N LEU A 82 18.79 14.89 -1.97
CA LEU A 82 19.16 13.51 -1.61
C LEU A 82 19.92 12.79 -2.75
N GLY A 83 20.46 13.52 -3.72
CA GLY A 83 21.17 12.95 -4.87
C GLY A 83 22.40 12.12 -4.49
N HIS A 84 23.07 12.47 -3.40
CA HIS A 84 24.21 11.73 -2.86
C HIS A 84 23.89 10.27 -2.48
N LEU A 85 22.62 9.91 -2.35
CA LEU A 85 22.18 8.53 -2.05
C LEU A 85 22.14 7.63 -3.30
N GLU A 86 22.23 8.19 -4.51
CA GLU A 86 22.23 7.47 -5.80
C GLU A 86 21.08 6.46 -5.94
N LEU A 87 19.88 6.84 -5.49
CA LEU A 87 18.73 5.95 -5.43
C LEU A 87 17.89 5.90 -6.69
N VAL A 88 18.04 6.86 -7.61
CA VAL A 88 17.24 6.93 -8.85
C VAL A 88 17.38 5.63 -9.65
N PHE A 89 16.27 5.18 -10.21
CA PHE A 89 16.16 3.91 -10.97
C PHE A 89 16.50 2.66 -10.18
N THR A 90 16.27 2.69 -8.87
CA THR A 90 16.40 1.53 -7.97
C THR A 90 15.07 1.12 -7.35
N LYS A 91 15.00 -0.11 -6.83
CA LYS A 91 13.85 -0.57 -6.03
C LYS A 91 13.60 0.30 -4.80
N LYS A 92 14.65 0.88 -4.21
CA LYS A 92 14.54 1.77 -3.05
C LYS A 92 13.77 3.06 -3.39
N ALA A 93 14.07 3.70 -4.53
CA ALA A 93 13.31 4.85 -5.00
C ALA A 93 11.82 4.52 -5.24
N MET A 94 11.55 3.33 -5.80
CA MET A 94 10.17 2.85 -5.99
C MET A 94 9.45 2.67 -4.64
N ILE A 95 10.12 2.10 -3.64
CA ILE A 95 9.57 1.92 -2.28
C ILE A 95 9.26 3.29 -1.65
N ILE A 96 10.16 4.27 -1.77
CA ILE A 96 9.94 5.63 -1.26
C ILE A 96 8.71 6.25 -1.92
N SER A 97 8.59 6.17 -3.24
CA SER A 97 7.46 6.71 -3.96
C SER A 97 6.14 6.06 -3.57
N GLN A 98 6.12 4.73 -3.47
CA GLN A 98 4.93 3.99 -3.04
C GLN A 98 4.60 4.22 -1.55
N PHE A 99 5.60 4.40 -0.69
CA PHE A 99 5.41 4.80 0.70
C PHE A 99 4.63 6.11 0.79
N VAL A 100 5.05 7.13 0.04
CA VAL A 100 4.35 8.44 0.01
C VAL A 100 2.91 8.30 -0.46
N LEU A 101 2.65 7.47 -1.47
CA LEU A 101 1.31 7.25 -2.03
C LEU A 101 0.40 6.38 -1.16
N ALA A 102 0.94 5.41 -0.43
CA ALA A 102 0.17 4.52 0.43
C ALA A 102 -0.13 5.13 1.80
N THR A 103 0.70 6.06 2.28
CA THR A 103 0.55 6.69 3.60
C THR A 103 -0.80 7.41 3.79
N PRO A 104 -1.27 8.31 2.89
CA PRO A 104 -2.54 8.99 3.10
C PRO A 104 -3.77 8.07 3.19
N PRO A 105 -3.99 7.09 2.28
CA PRO A 105 -5.13 6.20 2.40
C PRO A 105 -5.07 5.32 3.66
N ILE A 106 -3.90 4.81 4.04
CA ILE A 106 -3.76 4.04 5.28
C ILE A 106 -4.08 4.92 6.48
N THR A 107 -3.54 6.13 6.54
CA THR A 107 -3.77 7.06 7.65
C THR A 107 -5.24 7.47 7.74
N GLY A 108 -5.85 7.87 6.63
CA GLY A 108 -7.22 8.39 6.62
C GLY A 108 -8.26 7.32 6.96
N ILE A 109 -8.14 6.12 6.38
CA ILE A 109 -9.06 5.02 6.68
C ILE A 109 -8.86 4.54 8.12
N THR A 110 -7.61 4.45 8.61
CA THR A 110 -7.32 4.14 10.02
C THR A 110 -7.91 5.19 10.95
N LEU A 111 -7.75 6.48 10.63
CA LEU A 111 -8.33 7.58 11.42
C LEU A 111 -9.84 7.46 11.48
N ALA A 112 -10.51 7.21 10.36
CA ALA A 112 -11.95 6.99 10.32
C ALA A 112 -12.36 5.78 11.17
N ALA A 113 -11.63 4.67 11.09
CA ALA A 113 -11.91 3.47 11.90
C ALA A 113 -11.75 3.71 13.41
N VAL A 114 -10.72 4.43 13.81
CA VAL A 114 -10.45 4.77 15.23
C VAL A 114 -11.46 5.77 15.77
N THR A 115 -11.79 6.81 15.01
CA THR A 115 -12.77 7.82 15.44
C THR A 115 -14.20 7.29 15.40
N GLY A 116 -14.50 6.30 14.57
CA GLY A 116 -15.80 5.63 14.48
C GLY A 116 -16.11 4.66 15.63
N VAL A 117 -15.14 4.37 16.52
CA VAL A 117 -15.42 3.56 17.72
C VAL A 117 -16.31 4.37 18.66
N ARG A 118 -17.41 3.76 19.11
CA ARG A 118 -18.42 4.39 19.96
C ARG A 118 -17.81 4.96 21.24
N GLU A 119 -18.34 6.09 21.68
CA GLU A 119 -17.87 6.76 22.91
C GLU A 119 -18.08 5.92 24.16
N ASP A 120 -19.20 5.17 24.24
CA ASP A 120 -19.48 4.29 25.38
C ASP A 120 -18.38 3.23 25.62
N VAL A 121 -17.68 2.77 24.58
CA VAL A 121 -16.53 1.86 24.72
C VAL A 121 -15.35 2.56 25.39
N ARG A 122 -15.13 3.84 25.07
CA ARG A 122 -14.07 4.64 25.68
C ARG A 122 -14.40 4.97 27.13
N ASP A 123 -15.63 5.37 27.39
CA ASP A 123 -16.13 5.71 28.73
C ASP A 123 -16.13 4.50 29.65
N ALA A 124 -16.57 3.34 29.16
CA ALA A 124 -16.50 2.10 29.92
C ALA A 124 -15.05 1.72 30.31
N ALA A 125 -14.10 1.90 29.40
CA ALA A 125 -12.69 1.63 29.69
C ALA A 125 -12.13 2.59 30.75
N PHE A 126 -12.51 3.87 30.74
CA PHE A 126 -12.16 4.83 31.79
C PHE A 126 -12.85 4.51 33.12
N ALA A 127 -14.15 4.18 33.10
CA ALA A 127 -14.93 3.85 34.30
C ALA A 127 -14.37 2.62 35.05
N LEU A 128 -13.73 1.69 34.33
CA LEU A 128 -13.01 0.55 34.91
C LEU A 128 -11.61 0.90 35.44
N GLY A 129 -11.24 2.17 35.47
CA GLY A 129 -9.94 2.64 35.97
C GLY A 129 -8.82 2.56 34.93
N GLY A 130 -9.15 2.37 33.65
CA GLY A 130 -8.16 2.29 32.57
C GLY A 130 -7.41 3.62 32.38
N THR A 131 -6.10 3.52 32.12
CA THR A 131 -5.28 4.66 31.71
C THR A 131 -5.59 5.06 30.27
N ARG A 132 -5.09 6.22 29.82
CA ARG A 132 -5.22 6.67 28.41
C ARG A 132 -4.67 5.61 27.44
N THR A 133 -3.62 4.90 27.82
CA THR A 133 -3.04 3.81 26.99
C THR A 133 -3.98 2.62 26.93
N ASP A 134 -4.64 2.24 28.01
CA ASP A 134 -5.59 1.12 28.02
C ASP A 134 -6.81 1.42 27.16
N VAL A 135 -7.31 2.65 27.22
CA VAL A 135 -8.39 3.12 26.33
C VAL A 135 -7.94 3.08 24.87
N ALA A 136 -6.74 3.57 24.55
CA ALA A 136 -6.21 3.53 23.18
C ALA A 136 -6.08 2.11 22.67
N LEU A 137 -5.56 1.17 23.46
CA LEU A 137 -5.46 -0.24 23.10
C LEU A 137 -6.84 -0.87 22.87
N THR A 138 -7.82 -0.54 23.70
CA THR A 138 -9.21 -1.01 23.56
C THR A 138 -9.81 -0.50 22.25
N VAL A 139 -9.64 0.77 21.92
CA VAL A 139 -10.12 1.36 20.67
C VAL A 139 -9.43 0.72 19.45
N VAL A 140 -8.11 0.54 19.48
CA VAL A 140 -7.36 -0.14 18.41
C VAL A 140 -7.86 -1.57 18.22
N LYS A 141 -8.14 -2.28 19.30
CA LYS A 141 -8.69 -3.64 19.25
C LYS A 141 -10.08 -3.67 18.61
N GLN A 142 -10.93 -2.69 18.89
CA GLN A 142 -12.25 -2.54 18.25
C GLN A 142 -12.11 -2.13 16.77
N ALA A 143 -11.20 -1.21 16.45
CA ALA A 143 -10.96 -0.70 15.09
C ALA A 143 -10.18 -1.67 14.19
N ARG A 144 -9.72 -2.82 14.69
CA ARG A 144 -8.80 -3.74 13.99
C ARG A 144 -9.21 -4.11 12.56
N TYR A 145 -10.50 -4.32 12.31
CA TYR A 145 -11.00 -4.65 10.96
C TYR A 145 -10.90 -3.43 10.03
N GLY A 146 -11.21 -2.24 10.53
CA GLY A 146 -11.03 -1.00 9.78
C GLY A 146 -9.56 -0.71 9.50
N ILE A 147 -8.65 -1.02 10.43
CA ILE A 147 -7.20 -0.92 10.23
C ILE A 147 -6.73 -1.92 9.18
N ALA A 148 -7.21 -3.18 9.23
CA ALA A 148 -6.92 -4.18 8.21
C ALA A 148 -7.40 -3.71 6.81
N THR A 149 -8.61 -3.15 6.73
CA THR A 149 -9.14 -2.55 5.49
C THR A 149 -8.27 -1.40 5.00
N ALA A 150 -7.75 -0.55 5.89
CA ALA A 150 -6.82 0.53 5.56
C ALA A 150 -5.54 0.00 4.92
N VAL A 151 -4.95 -1.05 5.50
CA VAL A 151 -3.74 -1.70 4.97
C VAL A 151 -4.00 -2.32 3.59
N LEU A 152 -5.15 -2.99 3.40
CA LEU A 152 -5.54 -3.55 2.11
C LEU A 152 -5.75 -2.46 1.05
N ALA A 153 -6.38 -1.34 1.41
CA ALA A 153 -6.54 -0.20 0.51
C ALA A 153 -5.18 0.39 0.11
N GLY A 154 -4.27 0.55 1.08
CA GLY A 154 -2.89 0.98 0.80
C GLY A 154 -2.13 0.01 -0.09
N PHE A 155 -2.29 -1.31 0.13
CA PHE A 155 -1.68 -2.32 -0.73
C PHE A 155 -2.24 -2.29 -2.15
N GLY A 156 -3.56 -2.23 -2.29
CA GLY A 156 -4.20 -2.08 -3.60
C GLY A 156 -3.70 -0.85 -4.35
N ARG A 157 -3.56 0.29 -3.66
CA ARG A 157 -2.99 1.51 -4.21
C ARG A 157 -1.55 1.31 -4.66
N ALA A 158 -0.69 0.70 -3.83
CA ALA A 158 0.71 0.49 -4.13
C ALA A 158 0.93 -0.48 -5.30
N ILE A 159 0.29 -1.66 -5.29
CA ILE A 159 0.54 -2.69 -6.30
C ILE A 159 -0.03 -2.33 -7.68
N SER A 160 -1.09 -1.53 -7.74
CA SER A 160 -1.68 -1.05 -9.00
C SER A 160 -0.97 0.17 -9.59
N GLU A 161 0.03 0.71 -8.91
CA GLU A 161 0.70 1.94 -9.30
C GLU A 161 1.59 1.75 -10.55
N VAL A 162 1.40 2.63 -11.53
CA VAL A 162 2.17 2.65 -12.79
C VAL A 162 3.02 3.91 -12.90
N GLY A 163 2.39 5.07 -12.68
CA GLY A 163 2.96 6.37 -13.03
C GLY A 163 4.23 6.70 -12.26
N SER A 164 4.13 6.73 -10.93
CA SER A 164 5.25 7.06 -10.06
C SER A 164 6.37 6.02 -10.15
N VAL A 165 6.01 4.73 -10.16
CA VAL A 165 6.96 3.62 -10.26
C VAL A 165 7.75 3.67 -11.57
N LEU A 166 7.09 4.04 -12.68
CA LEU A 166 7.75 4.20 -13.96
C LEU A 166 8.77 5.36 -13.96
N ILE A 167 8.38 6.48 -13.34
CA ILE A 167 9.22 7.69 -13.27
C ILE A 167 10.47 7.42 -12.43
N VAL A 168 10.32 6.88 -11.23
CA VAL A 168 11.46 6.70 -10.30
C VAL A 168 12.23 5.40 -10.54
N GLY A 169 11.59 4.38 -11.11
CA GLY A 169 12.15 3.05 -11.33
C GLY A 169 12.72 2.81 -12.73
N GLY A 170 12.28 3.59 -13.74
CA GLY A 170 12.78 3.51 -15.13
C GLY A 170 12.40 2.24 -15.89
N ASN A 171 11.60 1.32 -15.34
CA ASN A 171 11.15 0.09 -15.99
C ASN A 171 12.30 -0.77 -16.56
N ILE A 172 13.39 -0.92 -15.85
CA ILE A 172 14.63 -1.55 -16.32
C ILE A 172 14.53 -3.06 -16.23
N ALA A 173 14.83 -3.74 -17.36
CA ALA A 173 15.11 -5.17 -17.38
C ALA A 173 16.57 -5.40 -16.97
N GLY A 174 16.81 -6.40 -16.14
CA GLY A 174 18.17 -6.83 -15.79
C GLY A 174 18.75 -7.80 -16.80
N ALA A 175 20.03 -8.11 -16.67
CA ALA A 175 20.70 -9.13 -17.47
C ALA A 175 20.10 -10.53 -17.19
N GLY A 176 20.15 -11.42 -18.20
CA GLY A 176 19.68 -12.79 -18.05
C GLY A 176 18.17 -12.96 -17.86
N GLY A 177 17.35 -12.00 -18.35
CA GLY A 177 15.89 -12.11 -18.29
C GLY A 177 15.30 -11.92 -16.89
N VAL A 178 16.04 -11.33 -15.94
CA VAL A 178 15.55 -11.01 -14.59
C VAL A 178 15.17 -9.54 -14.51
N SER A 179 14.01 -9.22 -13.94
CA SER A 179 13.60 -7.83 -13.74
C SER A 179 14.47 -7.12 -12.70
N LYS A 180 14.98 -5.92 -13.02
CA LYS A 180 15.66 -5.03 -12.06
C LYS A 180 14.66 -4.13 -11.35
N THR A 181 13.86 -3.37 -12.11
CA THR A 181 12.86 -2.41 -11.59
C THR A 181 11.50 -2.51 -12.31
N ARG A 182 11.34 -3.43 -13.25
CA ARG A 182 10.07 -3.65 -13.94
C ARG A 182 9.10 -4.36 -13.02
N THR A 183 7.89 -3.80 -12.86
CA THR A 183 6.78 -4.38 -12.11
C THR A 183 5.73 -4.97 -13.06
N LEU A 184 4.75 -5.71 -12.53
CA LEU A 184 3.62 -6.22 -13.33
C LEU A 184 2.91 -5.09 -14.08
N THR A 185 2.60 -4.00 -13.40
CA THR A 185 1.89 -2.86 -13.98
C THR A 185 2.68 -2.15 -15.08
N THR A 186 3.99 -1.97 -14.89
CA THR A 186 4.86 -1.36 -15.91
C THR A 186 5.14 -2.31 -17.08
N ALA A 187 5.16 -3.63 -16.84
CA ALA A 187 5.25 -4.65 -17.89
C ALA A 187 3.97 -4.67 -18.73
N ILE A 188 2.78 -4.73 -18.11
CA ILE A 188 1.48 -4.65 -18.80
C ILE A 188 1.44 -3.44 -19.74
N ARG A 189 1.81 -2.26 -19.22
CA ARG A 189 1.85 -1.03 -20.03
C ARG A 189 2.81 -1.14 -21.21
N LEU A 190 4.00 -1.72 -21.00
CA LEU A 190 5.00 -1.90 -22.05
C LEU A 190 4.46 -2.80 -23.17
N GLU A 191 3.92 -3.97 -22.81
CA GLU A 191 3.38 -4.95 -23.76
C GLU A 191 2.21 -4.37 -24.55
N ALA A 192 1.29 -3.67 -23.88
CA ALA A 192 0.17 -3.01 -24.53
C ALA A 192 0.62 -1.94 -25.53
N ARG A 193 1.65 -1.14 -25.20
CA ARG A 193 2.22 -0.13 -26.10
C ARG A 193 2.90 -0.73 -27.34
N GLN A 194 3.38 -1.97 -27.22
CA GLN A 194 3.99 -2.70 -28.33
C GLN A 194 2.96 -3.48 -29.18
N GLY A 195 1.66 -3.31 -28.89
CA GLY A 195 0.58 -4.04 -29.57
C GLY A 195 0.44 -5.51 -29.17
N ARG A 196 1.20 -5.97 -28.17
CA ARG A 196 1.14 -7.37 -27.66
C ARG A 196 0.06 -7.50 -26.59
N TYR A 197 -1.20 -7.29 -26.98
CA TYR A 197 -2.33 -7.24 -26.06
C TYR A 197 -2.59 -8.56 -25.33
N GLU A 198 -2.39 -9.70 -25.98
CA GLU A 198 -2.55 -11.03 -25.35
C GLU A 198 -1.63 -11.18 -24.13
N LEU A 199 -0.37 -10.77 -24.29
CA LEU A 199 0.62 -10.81 -23.22
C LEU A 199 0.27 -9.83 -22.09
N ALA A 200 -0.16 -8.62 -22.45
CA ALA A 200 -0.62 -7.64 -21.47
C ALA A 200 -1.79 -8.18 -20.66
N LEU A 201 -2.75 -8.88 -21.29
CA LEU A 201 -3.89 -9.49 -20.62
C LEU A 201 -3.47 -10.64 -19.69
N VAL A 202 -2.54 -11.49 -20.10
CA VAL A 202 -2.00 -12.57 -19.24
C VAL A 202 -1.32 -11.99 -18.01
N LEU A 203 -0.46 -10.98 -18.17
CA LEU A 203 0.16 -10.30 -17.03
C LEU A 203 -0.87 -9.60 -16.14
N GLY A 204 -1.94 -9.05 -16.73
CA GLY A 204 -3.07 -8.49 -16.02
C GLY A 204 -3.80 -9.52 -15.17
N ALA A 205 -4.06 -10.71 -15.73
CA ALA A 205 -4.67 -11.82 -14.98
C ALA A 205 -3.77 -12.27 -13.81
N VAL A 206 -2.46 -12.33 -14.02
CA VAL A 206 -1.49 -12.62 -12.94
C VAL A 206 -1.56 -11.55 -11.85
N LEU A 207 -1.62 -10.26 -12.22
CA LEU A 207 -1.75 -9.16 -11.26
C LEU A 207 -3.02 -9.29 -10.42
N VAL A 208 -4.17 -9.56 -11.07
CA VAL A 208 -5.44 -9.74 -10.37
C VAL A 208 -5.38 -10.95 -9.44
N ALA A 209 -4.81 -12.07 -9.87
CA ALA A 209 -4.63 -13.25 -9.03
C ALA A 209 -3.76 -12.96 -7.80
N VAL A 210 -2.67 -12.21 -7.96
CA VAL A 210 -1.80 -11.78 -6.84
C VAL A 210 -2.56 -10.90 -5.86
N VAL A 211 -3.33 -9.91 -6.35
CA VAL A 211 -4.12 -9.02 -5.48
C VAL A 211 -5.18 -9.81 -4.72
N LEU A 212 -5.89 -10.73 -5.38
CA LEU A 212 -6.88 -11.59 -4.74
C LEU A 212 -6.24 -12.50 -3.69
N ALA A 213 -5.07 -13.09 -3.97
CA ALA A 213 -4.36 -13.93 -3.02
C ALA A 213 -3.95 -13.16 -1.76
N VAL A 214 -3.38 -11.95 -1.91
CA VAL A 214 -3.00 -11.11 -0.77
C VAL A 214 -4.24 -10.70 0.04
N ASN A 215 -5.31 -10.30 -0.64
CA ASN A 215 -6.57 -9.94 0.02
C ASN A 215 -7.13 -11.13 0.82
N ALA A 216 -7.18 -12.33 0.24
CA ALA A 216 -7.64 -13.54 0.91
C ALA A 216 -6.80 -13.89 2.16
N VAL A 217 -5.48 -13.71 2.09
CA VAL A 217 -4.58 -13.92 3.24
C VAL A 217 -4.89 -12.93 4.37
N VAL A 218 -5.03 -11.64 4.06
CA VAL A 218 -5.30 -10.60 5.08
C VAL A 218 -6.66 -10.80 5.72
N VAL A 219 -7.70 -11.11 4.93
CA VAL A 219 -9.05 -11.41 5.45
C VAL A 219 -9.02 -12.63 6.37
N ARG A 220 -8.39 -13.73 5.97
CA ARG A 220 -8.27 -14.94 6.81
C ARG A 220 -7.54 -14.70 8.12
N LEU A 221 -6.48 -13.90 8.10
CA LEU A 221 -5.74 -13.51 9.30
C LEU A 221 -6.59 -12.62 10.23
N GLY A 222 -7.50 -11.83 9.66
CA GLY A 222 -8.48 -11.02 10.39
C GLY A 222 -9.57 -11.87 11.05
N ASP A 223 -10.11 -12.88 10.34
CA ASP A 223 -11.28 -13.67 10.77
C ASP A 223 -10.96 -14.79 11.77
N SER A 224 -9.71 -15.17 11.96
CA SER A 224 -9.32 -16.36 12.74
C SER A 224 -9.70 -16.34 14.24
N LYS A 225 -10.44 -15.33 14.75
CA LYS A 225 -10.84 -15.22 16.17
C LYS A 225 -12.31 -14.88 16.45
N THR A 226 -13.21 -14.86 15.47
CA THR A 226 -14.58 -14.38 15.73
C THR A 226 -15.74 -15.33 15.32
N TRP A 227 -15.46 -16.51 14.80
CA TRP A 227 -16.54 -17.46 14.41
C TRP A 227 -16.87 -18.55 15.46
N THR A 228 -16.43 -18.42 16.69
CA THR A 228 -16.77 -19.35 17.79
C THR A 228 -17.57 -18.68 18.91
N GLY A 229 -18.63 -17.91 18.61
CA GLY A 229 -19.38 -17.26 19.68
C GLY A 229 -20.68 -16.58 19.30
N GLY A 230 -21.42 -17.09 18.33
CA GLY A 230 -22.74 -16.56 17.99
C GLY A 230 -23.73 -17.66 17.63
N GLY A 231 -23.82 -18.69 18.48
CA GLY A 231 -24.92 -19.64 18.46
C GLY A 231 -26.20 -18.93 18.89
N LEU A 232 -27.21 -19.01 18.05
CA LEU A 232 -28.59 -18.64 18.26
C LEU A 232 -29.11 -19.05 19.66
N ARG A 233 -29.58 -18.07 20.46
CA ARG A 233 -30.67 -18.21 21.38
C ARG A 233 -31.57 -17.00 21.31
#